data_5ba5de1de5f6534f408a4e6966d58f22
#
_entry.id   5ba5de1de5f6534f408a4e6966d58f22
#
_cell.length_a   1.000
_cell.length_b   1.000
_cell.length_c   1.000
_cell.angle_alpha   90.00
_cell.angle_beta   90.00
_cell.angle_gamma   90.00
#
_symmetry.space_group_name_H-M   'P 1'
#
loop_
_entity.id
_entity.type
_entity.pdbx_description
1 polymer ?
#
loop_
_entity_poly.entity_id
_entity_poly.type
_entity_poly.pdbx_seq_one_letter_code
_entity_poly.pdbx_strand_id
1 'polypeptide(L)'
;MAIRVAHVGTGNVGGLAVTELITNPQFELTGVCVSTAEKVGKDAGELCGVGLDAGIVTGIRAVGDLDTVLATKPECVVYCAMGDTRLPDAMADVMRILAAGINVVGSSPGLLQYPWGVMPEKYIARVEDAARQGNSSIFISGVDPGFINDLIPFALAGTCRHIEQVRCMEIADYATYDGSEVMHYMGFGRPLDDMPMLLQPGVLSIAWGTAIRQLGAGLGIEIEQITESYQREPAPEDFDIAVGRVAKGTLAALQFEIRGMVNGQAAIVIEHITRLRPDLRPDLPQPAAGGGSYRVEITGEPSYAVDIVPSSRKGDHNHAAIVGAAGRIVNAIPAVIAAPPGIRTTLDLPLVTGKGLYTPTALVAT
;
A
#
# COMPACT_ATOMS: atom_id res chain seq x y z
N MET A 1 -12.54 -14.05 -22.00
CA MET A 1 -11.21 -14.67 -21.75
C MET A 1 -10.70 -14.12 -20.45
N ALA A 2 -9.98 -14.91 -19.67
CA ALA A 2 -9.31 -14.42 -18.47
C ALA A 2 -8.19 -13.44 -18.87
N ILE A 3 -7.96 -12.42 -18.04
CA ILE A 3 -6.89 -11.44 -18.23
C ILE A 3 -5.57 -12.12 -17.86
N ARG A 4 -4.59 -12.05 -18.75
CA ARG A 4 -3.26 -12.62 -18.54
C ARG A 4 -2.42 -11.70 -17.66
N VAL A 5 -2.02 -12.17 -16.49
CA VAL A 5 -1.33 -11.36 -15.49
C VAL A 5 -0.04 -12.05 -15.06
N ALA A 6 1.03 -11.29 -14.96
CA ALA A 6 2.26 -11.73 -14.32
C ALA A 6 2.48 -10.98 -13.00
N HIS A 7 3.35 -11.50 -12.15
CA HIS A 7 3.60 -10.94 -10.83
C HIS A 7 5.09 -10.75 -10.56
N VAL A 8 5.44 -9.67 -9.85
CA VAL A 8 6.82 -9.36 -9.44
C VAL A 8 6.86 -9.03 -7.95
N GLY A 9 7.59 -9.84 -7.17
CA GLY A 9 7.81 -9.66 -5.74
C GLY A 9 6.78 -10.37 -4.86
N THR A 10 7.20 -11.40 -4.12
CA THR A 10 6.36 -12.25 -3.25
C THR A 10 6.62 -11.97 -1.76
N GLY A 11 6.62 -10.70 -1.36
CA GLY A 11 6.54 -10.28 0.04
C GLY A 11 5.11 -10.37 0.57
N ASN A 12 4.81 -9.72 1.72
CA ASN A 12 3.51 -9.81 2.38
C ASN A 12 2.34 -9.46 1.44
N VAL A 13 2.34 -8.29 0.85
CA VAL A 13 1.31 -7.87 -0.12
C VAL A 13 1.35 -8.75 -1.38
N GLY A 14 2.56 -8.98 -1.91
CA GLY A 14 2.74 -9.74 -3.16
C GLY A 14 2.29 -11.19 -3.05
N GLY A 15 2.52 -11.87 -1.93
CA GLY A 15 2.02 -13.23 -1.70
C GLY A 15 0.49 -13.30 -1.76
N LEU A 16 -0.19 -12.36 -1.11
CA LEU A 16 -1.66 -12.28 -1.15
C LEU A 16 -2.18 -11.89 -2.55
N ALA A 17 -1.49 -11.01 -3.25
CA ALA A 17 -1.85 -10.70 -4.65
C ALA A 17 -1.72 -11.94 -5.55
N VAL A 18 -0.67 -12.75 -5.41
CA VAL A 18 -0.53 -14.03 -6.13
C VAL A 18 -1.68 -14.99 -5.77
N THR A 19 -2.06 -15.07 -4.48
CA THR A 19 -3.23 -15.85 -4.06
C THR A 19 -4.49 -15.44 -4.82
N GLU A 20 -4.78 -14.14 -4.90
CA GLU A 20 -5.93 -13.63 -5.63
C GLU A 20 -5.86 -13.94 -7.12
N LEU A 21 -4.68 -13.79 -7.75
CA LEU A 21 -4.50 -14.11 -9.17
C LEU A 21 -4.71 -15.61 -9.48
N ILE A 22 -4.39 -16.50 -8.54
CA ILE A 22 -4.59 -17.96 -8.70
C ILE A 22 -6.06 -18.33 -8.47
N THR A 23 -6.71 -17.71 -7.49
CA THR A 23 -8.06 -18.15 -7.05
C THR A 23 -9.20 -17.42 -7.76
N ASN A 24 -8.94 -16.27 -8.37
CA ASN A 24 -9.96 -15.50 -9.09
C ASN A 24 -9.99 -15.87 -10.58
N PRO A 25 -11.10 -16.47 -11.08
CA PRO A 25 -11.20 -16.94 -12.47
C PRO A 25 -11.18 -15.82 -13.52
N GLN A 26 -11.20 -14.56 -13.12
CA GLN A 26 -11.01 -13.43 -14.03
C GLN A 26 -9.57 -13.32 -14.54
N PHE A 27 -8.61 -13.95 -13.86
CA PHE A 27 -7.19 -13.85 -14.15
C PHE A 27 -6.58 -15.19 -14.53
N GLU A 28 -5.57 -15.14 -15.40
CA GLU A 28 -4.65 -16.22 -15.74
C GLU A 28 -3.25 -15.78 -15.30
N LEU A 29 -2.72 -16.36 -14.24
CA LEU A 29 -1.34 -16.12 -13.80
C LEU A 29 -0.38 -16.73 -14.83
N THR A 30 0.49 -15.93 -15.43
CA THR A 30 1.38 -16.36 -16.52
C THR A 30 2.85 -16.47 -16.11
N GLY A 31 3.25 -15.87 -15.00
CA GLY A 31 4.61 -15.89 -14.50
C GLY A 31 4.77 -15.17 -13.18
N VAL A 32 5.79 -15.55 -12.41
CA VAL A 32 6.16 -14.92 -11.14
C VAL A 32 7.66 -14.65 -11.11
N CYS A 33 8.04 -13.40 -10.87
CA CYS A 33 9.43 -12.98 -10.67
C CYS A 33 9.71 -12.75 -9.18
N VAL A 34 10.82 -13.28 -8.70
CA VAL A 34 11.28 -13.14 -7.32
C VAL A 34 12.74 -12.70 -7.26
N SER A 35 13.11 -11.91 -6.26
CA SER A 35 14.50 -11.46 -6.03
C SER A 35 15.30 -12.40 -5.12
N THR A 36 14.63 -13.24 -4.33
CA THR A 36 15.23 -14.12 -3.33
C THR A 36 15.58 -15.45 -4.00
N ALA A 37 16.88 -15.83 -3.99
CA ALA A 37 17.37 -17.02 -4.67
C ALA A 37 16.67 -18.31 -4.23
N GLU A 38 16.33 -18.42 -2.94
CA GLU A 38 15.66 -19.56 -2.34
C GLU A 38 14.21 -19.74 -2.82
N LYS A 39 13.63 -18.71 -3.41
CA LYS A 39 12.28 -18.74 -4.00
C LYS A 39 12.28 -19.12 -5.48
N VAL A 40 13.41 -19.00 -6.17
CA VAL A 40 13.53 -19.37 -7.58
C VAL A 40 13.28 -20.86 -7.77
N GLY A 41 12.46 -21.21 -8.76
CA GLY A 41 12.08 -22.60 -9.06
C GLY A 41 10.92 -23.15 -8.24
N LYS A 42 10.47 -22.45 -7.19
CA LYS A 42 9.29 -22.86 -6.42
C LYS A 42 7.99 -22.58 -7.20
N ASP A 43 6.97 -23.39 -6.95
CA ASP A 43 5.64 -23.18 -7.53
C ASP A 43 4.99 -21.92 -6.94
N ALA A 44 4.27 -21.17 -7.76
CA ALA A 44 3.59 -19.95 -7.31
C ALA A 44 2.59 -20.22 -6.19
N GLY A 45 1.87 -21.34 -6.23
CA GLY A 45 0.96 -21.78 -5.17
C GLY A 45 1.68 -22.06 -3.85
N GLU A 46 2.88 -22.64 -3.89
CA GLU A 46 3.73 -22.81 -2.70
C GLU A 46 4.15 -21.46 -2.10
N LEU A 47 4.58 -20.51 -2.96
CA LEU A 47 5.09 -19.21 -2.52
C LEU A 47 4.04 -18.32 -1.85
N CYS A 48 2.77 -18.46 -2.20
CA CYS A 48 1.68 -17.66 -1.64
C CYS A 48 0.85 -18.40 -0.57
N GLY A 49 1.23 -19.63 -0.24
CA GLY A 49 0.55 -20.46 0.77
C GLY A 49 -0.69 -21.23 0.27
N VAL A 50 -1.26 -20.90 -0.87
CA VAL A 50 -2.45 -21.60 -1.43
C VAL A 50 -2.14 -23.07 -1.72
N GLY A 51 -0.91 -23.38 -2.13
CA GLY A 51 -0.47 -24.76 -2.34
C GLY A 51 -0.46 -25.58 -1.06
N LEU A 52 -0.11 -24.97 0.08
CA LEU A 52 -0.11 -25.61 1.39
C LEU A 52 -1.52 -25.74 1.97
N ASP A 53 -2.33 -24.67 1.86
CA ASP A 53 -3.67 -24.61 2.44
C ASP A 53 -4.72 -25.40 1.65
N ALA A 54 -4.63 -25.41 0.32
CA ALA A 54 -5.64 -25.99 -0.58
C ALA A 54 -5.06 -27.03 -1.56
N GLY A 55 -3.76 -27.36 -1.48
CA GLY A 55 -3.12 -28.33 -2.37
C GLY A 55 -3.03 -27.89 -3.83
N ILE A 56 -3.15 -26.59 -4.10
CA ILE A 56 -3.16 -26.06 -5.46
C ILE A 56 -1.73 -25.99 -5.99
N VAL A 57 -1.45 -26.76 -7.05
CA VAL A 57 -0.22 -26.70 -7.83
C VAL A 57 -0.51 -25.97 -9.12
N THR A 58 0.11 -24.81 -9.31
CA THR A 58 -0.14 -23.95 -10.48
C THR A 58 0.64 -24.39 -11.72
N GLY A 59 1.76 -25.08 -11.54
CA GLY A 59 2.72 -25.37 -12.59
C GLY A 59 3.59 -24.16 -12.98
N ILE A 60 3.33 -22.98 -12.43
CA ILE A 60 4.10 -21.76 -12.69
C ILE A 60 5.24 -21.66 -11.69
N ARG A 61 6.45 -21.80 -12.20
CA ARG A 61 7.65 -21.71 -11.37
C ARG A 61 8.20 -20.29 -11.35
N ALA A 62 8.52 -19.80 -10.16
CA ALA A 62 9.11 -18.49 -9.97
C ALA A 62 10.50 -18.42 -10.63
N VAL A 63 10.77 -17.30 -11.27
CA VAL A 63 12.06 -17.00 -11.93
C VAL A 63 12.74 -15.80 -11.29
N GLY A 64 14.06 -15.68 -11.47
CA GLY A 64 14.87 -14.59 -10.90
C GLY A 64 15.02 -13.37 -11.82
N ASP A 65 14.45 -13.41 -13.02
CA ASP A 65 14.60 -12.33 -14.00
C ASP A 65 13.26 -11.87 -14.59
N LEU A 66 13.17 -10.59 -14.83
CA LEU A 66 11.97 -9.95 -15.35
C LEU A 66 11.71 -10.30 -16.83
N ASP A 67 12.76 -10.52 -17.65
CA ASP A 67 12.60 -10.81 -19.08
C ASP A 67 11.85 -12.10 -19.34
N THR A 68 12.15 -13.14 -18.59
CA THR A 68 11.44 -14.42 -18.67
C THR A 68 9.95 -14.23 -18.39
N VAL A 69 9.60 -13.37 -17.41
CA VAL A 69 8.20 -13.08 -17.09
C VAL A 69 7.54 -12.27 -18.21
N LEU A 70 8.20 -11.23 -18.74
CA LEU A 70 7.66 -10.41 -19.83
C LEU A 70 7.50 -11.22 -21.15
N ALA A 71 8.36 -12.21 -21.38
CA ALA A 71 8.25 -13.12 -22.54
C ALA A 71 6.96 -13.93 -22.55
N THR A 72 6.26 -14.08 -21.43
CA THR A 72 4.93 -14.72 -21.35
C THR A 72 3.83 -13.83 -21.94
N LYS A 73 4.12 -12.58 -22.29
CA LYS A 73 3.21 -11.57 -22.84
C LYS A 73 1.95 -11.38 -22.00
N PRO A 74 2.08 -10.99 -20.72
CA PRO A 74 0.93 -10.64 -19.90
C PRO A 74 0.31 -9.33 -20.38
N GLU A 75 -0.97 -9.10 -20.11
CA GLU A 75 -1.66 -7.82 -20.33
C GLU A 75 -1.37 -6.83 -19.20
N CYS A 76 -1.07 -7.37 -18.01
CA CYS A 76 -0.75 -6.59 -16.82
C CYS A 76 0.29 -7.29 -15.95
N VAL A 77 1.13 -6.51 -15.28
CA VAL A 77 2.03 -6.97 -14.23
C VAL A 77 1.57 -6.40 -12.89
N VAL A 78 1.42 -7.25 -11.88
CA VAL A 78 1.28 -6.83 -10.48
C VAL A 78 2.67 -6.67 -9.89
N TYR A 79 3.10 -5.43 -9.61
CA TYR A 79 4.43 -5.11 -9.14
C TYR A 79 4.42 -4.81 -7.63
N CYS A 80 4.95 -5.74 -6.83
CA CYS A 80 5.03 -5.66 -5.36
C CYS A 80 6.48 -5.88 -4.86
N ALA A 81 7.49 -5.76 -5.73
CA ALA A 81 8.88 -5.80 -5.29
C ALA A 81 9.21 -4.55 -4.46
N MET A 82 10.08 -4.71 -3.46
CA MET A 82 10.53 -3.60 -2.62
C MET A 82 11.08 -2.45 -3.49
N GLY A 83 10.47 -1.27 -3.37
CA GLY A 83 10.86 -0.08 -4.11
C GLY A 83 11.61 0.95 -3.28
N ASP A 84 11.33 1.03 -1.98
CA ASP A 84 11.80 2.12 -1.14
C ASP A 84 13.32 2.07 -0.91
N THR A 85 13.90 0.88 -0.81
CA THR A 85 15.36 0.68 -0.64
C THR A 85 16.12 0.53 -1.96
N ARG A 86 15.41 0.35 -3.10
CA ARG A 86 16.00 0.15 -4.43
C ARG A 86 15.24 0.94 -5.51
N LEU A 87 14.88 2.16 -5.21
CA LEU A 87 14.03 2.99 -6.08
C LEU A 87 14.52 3.10 -7.54
N PRO A 88 15.82 3.30 -7.82
CA PRO A 88 16.29 3.36 -9.21
C PRO A 88 15.99 2.09 -10.01
N ASP A 89 16.16 0.90 -9.41
CA ASP A 89 15.90 -0.38 -10.07
C ASP A 89 14.39 -0.60 -10.26
N ALA A 90 13.58 -0.30 -9.25
CA ALA A 90 12.13 -0.41 -9.34
C ALA A 90 11.55 0.52 -10.42
N MET A 91 12.08 1.74 -10.53
CA MET A 91 11.71 2.67 -11.61
C MET A 91 12.15 2.15 -12.99
N ALA A 92 13.32 1.53 -13.10
CA ALA A 92 13.80 0.93 -14.35
C ALA A 92 12.92 -0.27 -14.75
N ASP A 93 12.58 -1.15 -13.81
CA ASP A 93 11.67 -2.27 -14.05
C ASP A 93 10.31 -1.79 -14.57
N VAL A 94 9.70 -0.82 -13.88
CA VAL A 94 8.39 -0.25 -14.25
C VAL A 94 8.43 0.36 -15.65
N MET A 95 9.42 1.21 -15.96
CA MET A 95 9.55 1.82 -17.28
C MET A 95 9.74 0.77 -18.38
N ARG A 96 10.48 -0.30 -18.09
CA ARG A 96 10.70 -1.41 -19.02
C ARG A 96 9.41 -2.19 -19.30
N ILE A 97 8.62 -2.49 -18.27
CA ILE A 97 7.32 -3.16 -18.39
C ILE A 97 6.38 -2.31 -19.25
N LEU A 98 6.28 -1.02 -18.92
CA LEU A 98 5.41 -0.07 -19.63
C LEU A 98 5.81 0.06 -21.10
N ALA A 99 7.10 0.26 -21.40
CA ALA A 99 7.60 0.38 -22.78
C ALA A 99 7.40 -0.90 -23.62
N ALA A 100 7.28 -2.07 -22.97
CA ALA A 100 6.94 -3.33 -23.61
C ALA A 100 5.44 -3.47 -23.94
N GLY A 101 4.60 -2.48 -23.62
CA GLY A 101 3.17 -2.50 -23.89
C GLY A 101 2.36 -3.24 -22.82
N ILE A 102 2.90 -3.40 -21.63
CA ILE A 102 2.28 -4.14 -20.54
C ILE A 102 1.88 -3.16 -19.43
N ASN A 103 0.63 -3.24 -18.99
CA ASN A 103 0.13 -2.38 -17.90
C ASN A 103 0.71 -2.80 -16.56
N VAL A 104 0.73 -1.88 -15.59
CA VAL A 104 1.25 -2.12 -14.25
C VAL A 104 0.21 -1.72 -13.21
N VAL A 105 -0.06 -2.60 -12.27
CA VAL A 105 -0.68 -2.27 -10.99
C VAL A 105 0.28 -2.68 -9.87
N GLY A 106 0.30 -1.98 -8.74
CA GLY A 106 1.22 -2.40 -7.69
C GLY A 106 1.15 -1.58 -6.42
N SER A 107 1.86 -2.07 -5.40
CA SER A 107 2.09 -1.37 -4.14
C SER A 107 3.41 -0.58 -4.14
N SER A 108 4.21 -0.69 -5.21
CA SER A 108 5.55 -0.13 -5.31
C SER A 108 5.87 0.25 -6.77
N PRO A 109 6.70 1.28 -7.02
CA PRO A 109 7.22 2.26 -6.07
C PRO A 109 6.12 3.21 -5.57
N GLY A 110 5.99 3.41 -4.26
CA GLY A 110 4.94 4.22 -3.64
C GLY A 110 4.86 5.66 -4.16
N LEU A 111 5.99 6.25 -4.54
CA LEU A 111 6.06 7.58 -5.13
C LEU A 111 5.21 7.75 -6.41
N LEU A 112 4.94 6.67 -7.14
CA LEU A 112 4.12 6.71 -8.36
C LEU A 112 2.61 6.70 -8.08
N GLN A 113 2.17 6.63 -6.82
CA GLN A 113 0.76 6.80 -6.48
C GLN A 113 0.24 8.18 -6.91
N TYR A 114 1.01 9.24 -6.62
CA TYR A 114 0.79 10.60 -7.09
C TYR A 114 2.12 11.35 -7.10
N PRO A 115 2.90 11.30 -8.18
CA PRO A 115 4.27 11.79 -8.19
C PRO A 115 4.40 13.32 -8.30
N TRP A 116 3.36 14.00 -8.77
CA TRP A 116 3.39 15.46 -9.02
C TRP A 116 3.55 16.25 -7.71
N GLY A 117 4.52 17.16 -7.71
CA GLY A 117 4.88 17.94 -6.53
C GLY A 117 5.65 17.16 -5.46
N VAL A 118 5.98 15.89 -5.71
CA VAL A 118 6.81 15.02 -4.84
C VAL A 118 8.09 14.62 -5.56
N MET A 119 7.98 14.19 -6.82
CA MET A 119 9.13 13.81 -7.66
C MET A 119 9.51 14.92 -8.62
N PRO A 120 10.81 15.05 -8.96
CA PRO A 120 11.23 15.95 -10.04
C PRO A 120 10.58 15.57 -11.38
N GLU A 121 10.06 16.55 -12.11
CA GLU A 121 9.34 16.39 -13.39
C GLU A 121 10.07 15.51 -14.41
N LYS A 122 11.39 15.58 -14.47
CA LYS A 122 12.19 14.77 -15.41
C LYS A 122 12.03 13.24 -15.21
N TYR A 123 11.75 12.78 -13.97
CA TYR A 123 11.51 11.37 -13.68
C TYR A 123 10.07 10.97 -13.99
N ILE A 124 9.12 11.86 -13.71
CA ILE A 124 7.71 11.67 -14.08
C ILE A 124 7.61 11.56 -15.59
N ALA A 125 8.23 12.48 -16.34
CA ALA A 125 8.23 12.48 -17.80
C ALA A 125 8.76 11.16 -18.38
N ARG A 126 9.81 10.57 -17.81
CA ARG A 126 10.36 9.28 -18.26
C ARG A 126 9.37 8.13 -18.11
N VAL A 127 8.61 8.08 -17.02
CA VAL A 127 7.56 7.07 -16.82
C VAL A 127 6.43 7.28 -17.81
N GLU A 128 5.98 8.53 -17.98
CA GLU A 128 4.96 8.91 -18.93
C GLU A 128 5.37 8.60 -20.40
N ASP A 129 6.64 8.83 -20.74
CA ASP A 129 7.18 8.49 -22.08
C ASP A 129 7.19 6.98 -22.32
N ALA A 130 7.62 6.19 -21.33
CA ALA A 130 7.60 4.73 -21.42
C ALA A 130 6.16 4.19 -21.57
N ALA A 131 5.21 4.74 -20.81
CA ALA A 131 3.80 4.39 -20.90
C ALA A 131 3.20 4.75 -22.27
N ARG A 132 3.50 5.94 -22.80
CA ARG A 132 3.07 6.35 -24.15
C ARG A 132 3.68 5.47 -25.23
N GLN A 133 4.97 5.15 -25.12
CA GLN A 133 5.66 4.27 -26.06
C GLN A 133 4.99 2.90 -26.18
N GLY A 134 4.65 2.29 -25.04
CA GLY A 134 4.01 0.98 -24.99
C GLY A 134 2.49 1.01 -25.12
N ASN A 135 1.86 2.19 -25.17
CA ASN A 135 0.39 2.33 -25.05
C ASN A 135 -0.15 1.61 -23.82
N SER A 136 0.47 1.81 -22.66
CA SER A 136 0.20 1.14 -21.38
C SER A 136 0.00 2.14 -20.26
N SER A 137 -0.54 1.69 -19.15
CA SER A 137 -0.80 2.53 -17.99
C SER A 137 -0.29 1.90 -16.69
N ILE A 138 -0.05 2.74 -15.69
CA ILE A 138 0.37 2.31 -14.36
C ILE A 138 -0.52 2.91 -13.28
N PHE A 139 -0.87 2.10 -12.28
CA PHE A 139 -1.59 2.50 -11.08
C PHE A 139 -0.91 1.91 -9.84
N ILE A 140 -0.41 2.76 -8.97
CA ILE A 140 0.17 2.38 -7.69
C ILE A 140 -0.77 2.80 -6.57
N SER A 141 -1.08 1.88 -5.66
CA SER A 141 -1.97 2.11 -4.53
C SER A 141 -1.75 1.05 -3.44
N GLY A 142 -2.48 1.16 -2.36
CA GLY A 142 -2.48 0.25 -1.22
C GLY A 142 -3.66 0.52 -0.31
N VAL A 143 -3.47 0.34 0.98
CA VAL A 143 -4.43 0.79 2.00
C VAL A 143 -4.00 2.14 2.56
N ASP A 144 -2.77 2.26 3.03
CA ASP A 144 -2.16 3.47 3.53
C ASP A 144 -0.64 3.45 3.21
N PRO A 145 -0.19 4.29 2.29
CA PRO A 145 -0.95 5.19 1.41
C PRO A 145 -1.84 4.44 0.39
N GLY A 146 -3.05 4.95 0.18
CA GLY A 146 -4.01 4.42 -0.80
C GLY A 146 -5.45 4.55 -0.33
N PHE A 147 -6.19 3.44 -0.28
CA PHE A 147 -7.64 3.37 -0.05
C PHE A 147 -8.15 4.30 1.06
N ILE A 148 -7.47 4.36 2.20
CA ILE A 148 -7.88 5.16 3.38
C ILE A 148 -7.62 6.65 3.19
N ASN A 149 -6.57 7.01 2.48
CA ASN A 149 -6.20 8.42 2.26
C ASN A 149 -6.30 8.83 0.78
N ASP A 150 -7.09 8.09 0.00
CA ASP A 150 -7.52 8.51 -1.33
C ASP A 150 -9.03 8.27 -1.54
N LEU A 151 -9.48 7.04 -1.74
CA LEU A 151 -10.85 6.72 -2.14
C LEU A 151 -11.89 7.09 -1.08
N ILE A 152 -11.64 6.76 0.19
CA ILE A 152 -12.60 7.00 1.28
C ILE A 152 -12.85 8.50 1.50
N PRO A 153 -11.82 9.35 1.69
CA PRO A 153 -12.04 10.78 1.85
C PRO A 153 -12.69 11.42 0.61
N PHE A 154 -12.37 10.97 -0.61
CA PHE A 154 -13.05 11.48 -1.82
C PHE A 154 -14.54 11.11 -1.85
N ALA A 155 -14.88 9.88 -1.46
CA ALA A 155 -16.27 9.43 -1.41
C ALA A 155 -17.11 10.25 -0.41
N LEU A 156 -16.54 10.57 0.76
CA LEU A 156 -17.16 11.40 1.78
C LEU A 156 -17.26 12.87 1.32
N ALA A 157 -16.16 13.41 0.80
CA ALA A 157 -16.05 14.81 0.35
C ALA A 157 -17.06 15.14 -0.76
N GLY A 158 -17.42 14.15 -1.60
CA GLY A 158 -18.44 14.31 -2.65
C GLY A 158 -19.83 14.67 -2.14
N THR A 159 -20.07 14.58 -0.83
CA THR A 159 -21.34 14.96 -0.18
C THR A 159 -21.23 16.24 0.65
N CYS A 160 -20.03 16.82 0.77
CA CYS A 160 -19.81 18.03 1.53
C CYS A 160 -20.11 19.28 0.70
N ARG A 161 -20.72 20.27 1.34
CA ARG A 161 -20.91 21.62 0.80
C ARG A 161 -19.72 22.55 1.13
N HIS A 162 -19.01 22.22 2.23
CA HIS A 162 -17.86 22.98 2.71
C HIS A 162 -16.90 22.04 3.43
N ILE A 163 -15.61 22.21 3.21
CA ILE A 163 -14.55 21.43 3.85
C ILE A 163 -13.50 22.39 4.41
N GLU A 164 -13.19 22.24 5.69
CA GLU A 164 -12.14 22.97 6.41
C GLU A 164 -10.88 22.13 6.54
N GLN A 165 -11.04 20.84 6.85
CA GLN A 165 -9.92 19.89 7.00
C GLN A 165 -10.35 18.48 6.65
N VAL A 166 -9.44 17.72 6.05
CA VAL A 166 -9.52 16.27 5.91
C VAL A 166 -8.39 15.64 6.73
N ARG A 167 -8.72 14.71 7.63
CA ARG A 167 -7.75 13.94 8.41
C ARG A 167 -7.96 12.45 8.15
N CYS A 168 -6.89 11.75 7.80
CA CYS A 168 -6.88 10.30 7.65
C CYS A 168 -5.91 9.71 8.67
N MET A 169 -6.35 8.70 9.40
CA MET A 169 -5.60 8.13 10.52
C MET A 169 -5.48 6.61 10.37
N GLU A 170 -4.27 6.09 10.60
CA GLU A 170 -4.07 4.69 10.95
C GLU A 170 -3.82 4.60 12.46
N ILE A 171 -4.59 3.78 13.16
CA ILE A 171 -4.49 3.57 14.61
C ILE A 171 -4.36 2.07 14.84
N ALA A 172 -3.13 1.57 15.06
CA ALA A 172 -2.88 0.13 15.04
C ALA A 172 -1.86 -0.34 16.08
N ASP A 173 -2.10 -1.55 16.60
CA ASP A 173 -1.14 -2.35 17.35
C ASP A 173 -0.36 -3.24 16.37
N TYR A 174 0.96 -3.04 16.30
CA TYR A 174 1.85 -3.79 15.41
C TYR A 174 2.56 -4.95 16.12
N ALA A 175 2.15 -5.34 17.34
CA ALA A 175 2.77 -6.47 18.04
C ALA A 175 2.71 -7.78 17.25
N THR A 176 1.66 -7.97 16.46
CA THR A 176 1.46 -9.16 15.61
C THR A 176 1.92 -8.99 14.16
N TYR A 177 2.38 -7.78 13.78
CA TYR A 177 2.87 -7.52 12.42
C TYR A 177 4.20 -8.23 12.20
N ASP A 178 4.28 -9.09 11.19
CA ASP A 178 5.44 -9.95 10.90
C ASP A 178 6.45 -9.37 9.91
N GLY A 179 6.21 -8.15 9.42
CA GLY A 179 7.07 -7.43 8.50
C GLY A 179 8.32 -6.86 9.17
N SER A 180 9.32 -7.68 9.47
CA SER A 180 10.54 -7.27 10.19
C SER A 180 11.28 -6.08 9.58
N GLU A 181 11.31 -5.97 8.25
CA GLU A 181 11.94 -4.83 7.55
C GLU A 181 11.20 -3.52 7.83
N VAL A 182 9.87 -3.53 7.80
CA VAL A 182 9.04 -2.35 8.11
C VAL A 182 9.22 -1.94 9.56
N MET A 183 9.20 -2.91 10.50
CA MET A 183 9.43 -2.65 11.91
C MET A 183 10.81 -2.03 12.15
N HIS A 184 11.84 -2.53 11.48
CA HIS A 184 13.18 -1.96 11.53
C HIS A 184 13.23 -0.55 10.95
N TYR A 185 12.56 -0.31 9.84
CA TYR A 185 12.46 0.99 9.15
C TYR A 185 11.80 2.05 10.04
N MET A 186 10.77 1.66 10.78
CA MET A 186 10.08 2.50 11.77
C MET A 186 10.89 2.69 13.04
N GLY A 187 11.89 1.83 13.31
CA GLY A 187 12.77 1.91 14.48
C GLY A 187 12.27 1.20 15.73
N PHE A 188 11.23 0.39 15.63
CA PHE A 188 10.72 -0.36 16.78
C PHE A 188 11.77 -1.32 17.36
N GLY A 189 11.86 -1.35 18.70
CA GLY A 189 12.86 -2.13 19.43
C GLY A 189 14.28 -1.53 19.43
N ARG A 190 14.48 -0.32 18.82
CA ARG A 190 15.78 0.37 18.80
C ARG A 190 15.86 1.46 19.88
N PRO A 191 17.07 1.82 20.34
CA PRO A 191 17.26 2.93 21.27
C PRO A 191 16.66 4.25 20.74
N LEU A 192 16.15 5.10 21.65
CA LEU A 192 15.50 6.37 21.24
C LEU A 192 16.50 7.42 20.72
N ASP A 193 17.78 7.30 20.99
CA ASP A 193 18.83 8.15 20.44
C ASP A 193 19.23 7.73 19.02
N ASP A 194 18.81 6.56 18.57
CA ASP A 194 18.94 6.11 17.20
C ASP A 194 17.82 6.70 16.33
N MET A 195 18.20 7.31 15.20
CA MET A 195 17.22 7.91 14.26
C MET A 195 16.91 6.91 13.16
N PRO A 196 15.70 6.28 13.18
CA PRO A 196 15.33 5.32 12.15
C PRO A 196 15.14 6.01 10.81
N MET A 197 15.24 5.24 9.72
CA MET A 197 15.15 5.75 8.36
C MET A 197 13.84 6.53 8.12
N LEU A 198 12.72 6.00 8.61
CA LEU A 198 11.40 6.64 8.44
C LEU A 198 11.34 8.06 9.03
N LEU A 199 12.06 8.32 10.12
CA LEU A 199 12.04 9.61 10.82
C LEU A 199 13.18 10.55 10.41
N GLN A 200 13.99 10.19 9.42
CA GLN A 200 14.96 11.11 8.85
C GLN A 200 14.21 12.33 8.24
N PRO A 201 14.78 13.54 8.33
CA PRO A 201 14.12 14.74 7.84
C PRO A 201 13.62 14.61 6.39
N GLY A 202 12.35 14.87 6.16
CA GLY A 202 11.70 14.81 4.86
C GLY A 202 11.25 13.43 4.39
N VAL A 203 11.61 12.34 5.06
CA VAL A 203 11.22 10.99 4.63
C VAL A 203 9.72 10.76 4.78
N LEU A 204 9.12 11.19 5.88
CA LEU A 204 7.66 11.15 6.07
C LEU A 204 6.94 11.96 5.01
N SER A 205 7.44 13.17 4.72
CA SER A 205 6.90 14.06 3.68
C SER A 205 7.00 13.47 2.28
N ILE A 206 8.02 12.66 1.99
CA ILE A 206 8.15 11.95 0.71
C ILE A 206 7.18 10.76 0.67
N ALA A 207 7.10 9.97 1.74
CA ALA A 207 6.31 8.74 1.78
C ALA A 207 4.80 9.02 1.66
N TRP A 208 4.26 9.95 2.45
CA TRP A 208 2.83 10.30 2.44
C TRP A 208 2.51 11.61 1.70
N GLY A 209 3.51 12.34 1.24
CA GLY A 209 3.32 13.53 0.41
C GLY A 209 2.55 13.25 -0.87
N THR A 210 2.67 12.05 -1.42
CA THR A 210 1.86 11.57 -2.56
C THR A 210 0.36 11.62 -2.24
N ALA A 211 -0.05 11.11 -1.10
CA ALA A 211 -1.45 11.10 -0.66
C ALA A 211 -1.94 12.53 -0.34
N ILE A 212 -1.13 13.35 0.34
CA ILE A 212 -1.43 14.78 0.59
C ILE A 212 -1.67 15.52 -0.73
N ARG A 213 -0.78 15.36 -1.72
CA ARG A 213 -0.89 16.00 -3.02
C ARG A 213 -2.09 15.49 -3.82
N GLN A 214 -2.35 14.19 -3.77
CA GLN A 214 -3.50 13.57 -4.44
C GLN A 214 -4.83 14.08 -3.86
N LEU A 215 -4.94 14.15 -2.53
CA LEU A 215 -6.11 14.74 -1.86
C LEU A 215 -6.27 16.22 -2.22
N GLY A 216 -5.18 16.98 -2.20
CA GLY A 216 -5.18 18.39 -2.62
C GLY A 216 -5.73 18.55 -4.05
N ALA A 217 -5.21 17.76 -5.00
CA ALA A 217 -5.64 17.80 -6.39
C ALA A 217 -7.13 17.45 -6.56
N GLY A 218 -7.59 16.37 -5.90
CA GLY A 218 -8.99 15.94 -5.99
C GLY A 218 -9.99 16.88 -5.33
N LEU A 219 -9.55 17.62 -4.32
CA LEU A 219 -10.38 18.63 -3.61
C LEU A 219 -10.21 20.05 -4.15
N GLY A 220 -9.33 20.25 -5.13
CA GLY A 220 -9.02 21.58 -5.65
C GLY A 220 -8.28 22.48 -4.65
N ILE A 221 -7.49 21.88 -3.75
CA ILE A 221 -6.71 22.58 -2.72
C ILE A 221 -5.26 22.67 -3.20
N GLU A 222 -4.73 23.88 -3.32
CA GLU A 222 -3.32 24.12 -3.61
C GLU A 222 -2.51 24.00 -2.31
N ILE A 223 -1.76 22.91 -2.16
CA ILE A 223 -0.90 22.67 -0.99
C ILE A 223 0.37 23.50 -1.14
N GLU A 224 0.53 24.50 -0.27
CA GLU A 224 1.67 25.42 -0.26
C GLU A 224 2.93 24.77 0.30
N GLN A 225 2.78 24.01 1.38
CA GLN A 225 3.87 23.35 2.10
C GLN A 225 3.41 22.01 2.69
N ILE A 226 4.30 21.03 2.73
CA ILE A 226 4.13 19.81 3.52
C ILE A 226 5.04 19.93 4.74
N THR A 227 4.47 19.69 5.93
CA THR A 227 5.19 19.66 7.21
C THR A 227 5.01 18.32 7.88
N GLU A 228 5.98 17.91 8.70
CA GLU A 228 5.97 16.64 9.43
C GLU A 228 6.30 16.85 10.90
N SER A 229 5.74 16.00 11.75
CA SER A 229 6.08 15.90 13.17
C SER A 229 5.89 14.49 13.66
N TYR A 230 6.62 14.12 14.72
CA TYR A 230 6.49 12.80 15.33
C TYR A 230 6.74 12.85 16.85
N GLN A 231 6.24 11.83 17.54
CA GLN A 231 6.50 11.55 18.96
C GLN A 231 6.85 10.08 19.11
N ARG A 232 7.80 9.79 19.98
CA ARG A 232 8.32 8.44 20.26
C ARG A 232 8.13 8.10 21.73
N GLU A 233 7.67 6.89 22.02
CA GLU A 233 7.47 6.39 23.39
C GLU A 233 8.30 5.14 23.63
N PRO A 234 9.10 5.09 24.70
CA PRO A 234 9.90 3.91 25.03
C PRO A 234 9.05 2.80 25.66
N ALA A 235 9.52 1.57 25.50
CA ALA A 235 9.02 0.42 26.23
C ALA A 235 9.20 0.58 27.75
N PRO A 236 8.16 0.45 28.57
CA PRO A 236 8.27 0.56 30.02
C PRO A 236 8.96 -0.64 30.67
N GLU A 237 8.97 -1.78 29.99
CA GLU A 237 9.57 -3.05 30.39
C GLU A 237 9.90 -3.88 29.16
N ASP A 238 10.58 -5.02 29.32
CA ASP A 238 10.83 -5.97 28.23
C ASP A 238 9.55 -6.74 27.90
N PHE A 239 9.25 -6.91 26.60
CA PHE A 239 8.15 -7.77 26.12
C PHE A 239 8.47 -8.32 24.72
N ASP A 240 7.73 -9.35 24.31
CA ASP A 240 7.90 -10.00 23.01
C ASP A 240 6.77 -9.61 22.04
N ILE A 241 7.12 -9.51 20.76
CA ILE A 241 6.22 -9.28 19.61
C ILE A 241 6.52 -10.31 18.51
N ALA A 242 5.73 -10.32 17.46
CA ALA A 242 5.87 -11.30 16.36
C ALA A 242 7.29 -11.34 15.75
N VAL A 243 7.95 -10.18 15.63
CA VAL A 243 9.29 -10.07 15.01
C VAL A 243 10.46 -10.15 16.02
N GLY A 244 10.19 -10.36 17.30
CA GLY A 244 11.23 -10.52 18.32
C GLY A 244 10.99 -9.75 19.60
N ARG A 245 12.04 -9.57 20.39
CA ARG A 245 11.98 -8.93 21.71
C ARG A 245 12.16 -7.43 21.63
N VAL A 246 11.32 -6.70 22.33
CA VAL A 246 11.41 -5.25 22.57
C VAL A 246 11.98 -5.06 23.97
N ALA A 247 13.16 -4.49 24.07
CA ALA A 247 13.81 -4.24 25.35
C ALA A 247 13.28 -2.96 25.99
N LYS A 248 13.26 -2.93 27.32
CA LYS A 248 12.93 -1.72 28.10
C LYS A 248 13.74 -0.52 27.62
N GLY A 249 13.08 0.62 27.43
CA GLY A 249 13.69 1.88 26.99
C GLY A 249 13.89 2.02 25.49
N THR A 250 13.63 0.96 24.71
CA THR A 250 13.63 1.04 23.24
C THR A 250 12.27 1.52 22.70
N LEU A 251 12.21 1.97 21.45
CA LEU A 251 10.99 2.49 20.84
C LEU A 251 9.89 1.43 20.81
N ALA A 252 8.72 1.76 21.38
CA ALA A 252 7.57 0.87 21.48
C ALA A 252 6.23 1.49 21.03
N ALA A 253 6.15 2.82 20.94
CA ALA A 253 5.05 3.47 20.24
C ALA A 253 5.55 4.70 19.48
N LEU A 254 4.95 4.92 18.35
CA LEU A 254 5.27 6.01 17.42
C LEU A 254 3.98 6.67 16.95
N GLN A 255 3.91 7.99 17.11
CA GLN A 255 2.88 8.81 16.49
C GLN A 255 3.58 9.77 15.53
N PHE A 256 3.09 9.90 14.31
CA PHE A 256 3.54 10.94 13.40
C PHE A 256 2.40 11.53 12.59
N GLU A 257 2.58 12.77 12.17
CA GLU A 257 1.66 13.48 11.30
C GLU A 257 2.41 14.11 10.12
N ILE A 258 1.79 14.03 8.96
CA ILE A 258 2.16 14.76 7.76
C ILE A 258 1.00 15.69 7.42
N ARG A 259 1.29 16.99 7.22
CA ARG A 259 0.27 18.02 7.04
C ARG A 259 0.48 18.77 5.74
N GLY A 260 -0.57 18.84 4.92
CA GLY A 260 -0.66 19.74 3.78
C GLY A 260 -1.17 21.10 4.25
N MET A 261 -0.30 22.13 4.18
CA MET A 261 -0.56 23.45 4.71
C MET A 261 -1.11 24.39 3.63
N VAL A 262 -2.11 25.18 4.01
CA VAL A 262 -2.71 26.26 3.19
C VAL A 262 -2.97 27.46 4.09
N ASN A 263 -2.45 28.62 3.76
CA ASN A 263 -2.59 29.86 4.56
C ASN A 263 -2.22 29.64 6.05
N GLY A 264 -1.19 28.85 6.32
CA GLY A 264 -0.72 28.55 7.68
C GLY A 264 -1.59 27.56 8.47
N GLN A 265 -2.64 26.99 7.86
CA GLN A 265 -3.51 25.98 8.46
C GLN A 265 -3.32 24.62 7.80
N ALA A 266 -3.47 23.54 8.58
CA ALA A 266 -3.42 22.18 8.05
C ALA A 266 -4.76 21.85 7.39
N ALA A 267 -4.82 21.91 6.07
CA ALA A 267 -6.02 21.54 5.30
C ALA A 267 -6.17 20.01 5.15
N ILE A 268 -5.05 19.31 5.04
CA ILE A 268 -5.01 17.84 4.95
C ILE A 268 -4.02 17.32 5.98
N VAL A 269 -4.41 16.28 6.73
CA VAL A 269 -3.57 15.63 7.74
C VAL A 269 -3.60 14.13 7.51
N ILE A 270 -2.43 13.51 7.45
CA ILE A 270 -2.28 12.06 7.53
C ILE A 270 -1.56 11.77 8.83
N GLU A 271 -2.14 10.92 9.65
CA GLU A 271 -1.64 10.62 10.99
C GLU A 271 -1.54 9.10 11.19
N HIS A 272 -0.43 8.66 11.75
CA HIS A 272 -0.23 7.29 12.17
C HIS A 272 0.02 7.23 13.68
N ILE A 273 -0.69 6.33 14.34
CA ILE A 273 -0.55 6.01 15.76
C ILE A 273 -0.29 4.52 15.85
N THR A 274 0.97 4.16 15.92
CA THR A 274 1.41 2.76 15.94
C THR A 274 1.94 2.40 17.33
N ARG A 275 1.42 1.33 17.90
CA ARG A 275 1.82 0.79 19.19
C ARG A 275 2.29 -0.64 19.07
N LEU A 276 3.12 -1.10 19.98
CA LEU A 276 3.49 -2.51 20.13
C LEU A 276 2.80 -3.17 21.33
N ARG A 277 1.93 -2.43 22.01
CA ARG A 277 1.13 -2.89 23.16
C ARG A 277 -0.02 -1.92 23.41
N PRO A 278 -1.24 -2.40 23.70
CA PRO A 278 -2.45 -1.57 23.80
C PRO A 278 -2.42 -0.47 24.86
N ASP A 279 -1.63 -0.67 25.93
CA ASP A 279 -1.51 0.27 27.05
C ASP A 279 -0.52 1.42 26.81
N LEU A 280 0.23 1.38 25.71
CA LEU A 280 1.14 2.47 25.35
C LEU A 280 0.36 3.67 24.79
N ARG A 281 0.72 4.87 25.24
CA ARG A 281 0.11 6.14 24.79
C ARG A 281 -1.43 6.11 24.89
N PRO A 282 -2.00 5.88 26.09
CA PRO A 282 -3.46 5.89 26.27
C PRO A 282 -4.09 7.27 26.05
N ASP A 283 -3.29 8.34 26.03
CA ASP A 283 -3.65 9.72 25.72
C ASP A 283 -3.99 9.94 24.24
N LEU A 284 -3.48 9.07 23.33
CA LEU A 284 -3.75 9.15 21.90
C LEU A 284 -5.01 8.34 21.52
N PRO A 285 -5.65 8.66 20.38
CA PRO A 285 -6.76 7.88 19.86
C PRO A 285 -6.51 6.37 19.90
N GLN A 286 -7.52 5.62 20.32
CA GLN A 286 -7.49 4.16 20.34
C GLN A 286 -8.20 3.61 19.12
N PRO A 287 -7.87 2.38 18.66
CA PRO A 287 -8.62 1.71 17.60
C PRO A 287 -10.12 1.64 17.95
N ALA A 288 -10.98 1.84 16.98
CA ALA A 288 -12.44 1.79 17.18
C ALA A 288 -12.91 0.40 17.64
N ALA A 289 -12.23 -0.65 17.21
CA ALA A 289 -12.42 -2.01 17.70
C ALA A 289 -11.18 -2.87 17.38
N GLY A 290 -11.00 -3.97 18.13
CA GLY A 290 -9.85 -4.88 17.94
C GLY A 290 -8.51 -4.19 18.19
N GLY A 291 -7.48 -4.64 17.50
CA GLY A 291 -6.12 -4.11 17.61
C GLY A 291 -5.79 -3.02 16.61
N GLY A 292 -6.66 -2.72 15.65
CA GLY A 292 -6.41 -1.69 14.61
C GLY A 292 -7.66 -1.24 13.90
N SER A 293 -7.67 0.05 13.55
CA SER A 293 -8.69 0.68 12.71
C SER A 293 -8.09 1.84 11.94
N TYR A 294 -8.77 2.21 10.87
CA TYR A 294 -8.54 3.47 10.18
C TYR A 294 -9.67 4.43 10.52
N ARG A 295 -9.35 5.72 10.58
CA ARG A 295 -10.35 6.77 10.75
C ARG A 295 -10.18 7.85 9.72
N VAL A 296 -11.28 8.26 9.09
CA VAL A 296 -11.32 9.42 8.21
C VAL A 296 -12.26 10.45 8.81
N GLU A 297 -11.75 11.66 9.03
CA GLU A 297 -12.51 12.79 9.54
C GLU A 297 -12.53 13.90 8.49
N ILE A 298 -13.70 14.49 8.28
CA ILE A 298 -13.88 15.72 7.53
C ILE A 298 -14.51 16.74 8.47
N THR A 299 -13.80 17.84 8.70
CA THR A 299 -14.36 19.03 9.34
C THR A 299 -14.95 19.90 8.26
N GLY A 300 -16.23 20.23 8.37
CA GLY A 300 -16.93 21.01 7.35
C GLY A 300 -18.46 20.93 7.49
N GLU A 301 -19.16 21.04 6.35
CA GLU A 301 -20.63 20.93 6.32
C GLU A 301 -21.06 19.96 5.20
N PRO A 302 -21.61 18.78 5.54
CA PRO A 302 -21.57 18.19 6.88
C PRO A 302 -20.16 17.77 7.29
N SER A 303 -19.92 17.61 8.60
CA SER A 303 -18.72 16.96 9.14
C SER A 303 -18.92 15.45 9.19
N TYR A 304 -17.81 14.72 9.01
CA TYR A 304 -17.78 13.26 9.08
C TYR A 304 -16.70 12.77 10.04
N ALA A 305 -17.00 11.68 10.74
CA ALA A 305 -16.03 10.81 11.40
C ALA A 305 -16.42 9.36 11.09
N VAL A 306 -15.57 8.65 10.36
CA VAL A 306 -15.84 7.28 9.92
C VAL A 306 -14.70 6.39 10.35
N ASP A 307 -15.01 5.38 11.15
CA ASP A 307 -14.08 4.32 11.52
C ASP A 307 -14.25 3.11 10.60
N ILE A 308 -13.14 2.58 10.12
CA ILE A 308 -13.06 1.37 9.32
C ILE A 308 -12.25 0.35 10.11
N VAL A 309 -12.90 -0.75 10.50
CA VAL A 309 -12.30 -1.82 11.30
C VAL A 309 -12.11 -3.05 10.43
N PRO A 310 -10.91 -3.27 9.87
CA PRO A 310 -10.65 -4.46 9.07
C PRO A 310 -10.51 -5.69 9.97
N SER A 311 -11.00 -6.81 9.49
CA SER A 311 -10.80 -8.12 10.12
C SER A 311 -10.54 -9.19 9.08
N SER A 312 -9.84 -10.26 9.43
CA SER A 312 -9.53 -11.37 8.57
C SER A 312 -9.89 -12.70 9.22
N ARG A 313 -10.26 -13.68 8.39
CA ARG A 313 -10.48 -15.08 8.87
C ARG A 313 -9.17 -15.78 9.24
N LYS A 314 -8.04 -15.37 8.65
CA LYS A 314 -6.72 -16.00 8.82
C LYS A 314 -5.80 -15.26 9.78
N GLY A 315 -6.23 -14.14 10.31
CA GLY A 315 -5.41 -13.31 11.17
C GLY A 315 -6.17 -12.10 11.71
N ASP A 316 -5.44 -11.19 12.26
CA ASP A 316 -5.96 -9.96 12.86
C ASP A 316 -6.08 -8.80 11.86
N HIS A 317 -6.17 -7.58 12.40
CA HIS A 317 -6.24 -6.33 11.62
C HIS A 317 -4.99 -6.11 10.74
N ASN A 318 -3.78 -6.50 11.18
CA ASN A 318 -2.56 -6.38 10.40
C ASN A 318 -2.63 -7.24 9.14
N HIS A 319 -3.05 -8.51 9.27
CA HIS A 319 -3.27 -9.38 8.13
C HIS A 319 -4.40 -8.84 7.23
N ALA A 320 -5.50 -8.34 7.82
CA ALA A 320 -6.61 -7.76 7.06
C ALA A 320 -6.20 -6.53 6.24
N ALA A 321 -5.32 -5.67 6.77
CA ALA A 321 -4.76 -4.52 6.06
C ALA A 321 -3.96 -4.95 4.83
N ILE A 322 -3.11 -5.98 4.97
CA ILE A 322 -2.32 -6.52 3.85
C ILE A 322 -3.23 -7.16 2.78
N VAL A 323 -4.29 -7.89 3.19
CA VAL A 323 -5.33 -8.41 2.26
C VAL A 323 -6.00 -7.25 1.52
N GLY A 324 -6.37 -6.19 2.24
CA GLY A 324 -6.98 -5.00 1.63
C GLY A 324 -6.05 -4.32 0.61
N ALA A 325 -4.75 -4.24 0.90
CA ALA A 325 -3.76 -3.68 -0.02
C ALA A 325 -3.64 -4.52 -1.29
N ALA A 326 -3.55 -5.86 -1.17
CA ALA A 326 -3.52 -6.76 -2.32
C ALA A 326 -4.80 -6.65 -3.16
N GLY A 327 -5.98 -6.70 -2.51
CA GLY A 327 -7.27 -6.55 -3.19
C GLY A 327 -7.41 -5.21 -3.91
N ARG A 328 -6.94 -4.11 -3.31
CA ARG A 328 -6.99 -2.77 -3.94
C ARG A 328 -6.28 -2.73 -5.29
N ILE A 329 -5.09 -3.33 -5.39
CA ILE A 329 -4.30 -3.32 -6.62
C ILE A 329 -4.79 -4.38 -7.63
N VAL A 330 -5.13 -5.58 -7.20
CA VAL A 330 -5.59 -6.66 -8.10
C VAL A 330 -6.95 -6.31 -8.73
N ASN A 331 -7.89 -5.78 -7.96
CA ASN A 331 -9.19 -5.36 -8.46
C ASN A 331 -9.11 -4.17 -9.43
N ALA A 332 -8.02 -3.40 -9.43
CA ALA A 332 -7.82 -2.30 -10.37
C ALA A 332 -7.37 -2.77 -11.77
N ILE A 333 -6.89 -4.00 -11.94
CA ILE A 333 -6.32 -4.51 -13.21
C ILE A 333 -7.23 -4.21 -14.41
N PRO A 334 -8.54 -4.54 -14.42
CA PRO A 334 -9.38 -4.29 -15.59
C PRO A 334 -9.52 -2.80 -15.93
N ALA A 335 -9.60 -1.95 -14.89
CA ALA A 335 -9.74 -0.49 -15.09
C ALA A 335 -8.43 0.12 -15.63
N VAL A 336 -7.29 -0.35 -15.16
CA VAL A 336 -5.97 0.12 -15.61
C VAL A 336 -5.69 -0.29 -17.05
N ILE A 337 -6.04 -1.52 -17.44
CA ILE A 337 -5.92 -1.98 -18.84
C ILE A 337 -6.78 -1.12 -19.78
N ALA A 338 -7.96 -0.69 -19.33
CA ALA A 338 -8.87 0.12 -20.13
C ALA A 338 -8.54 1.63 -20.10
N ALA A 339 -7.64 2.06 -19.24
CA ALA A 339 -7.29 3.47 -19.08
C ALA A 339 -6.39 3.98 -20.22
N PRO A 340 -6.41 5.29 -20.53
CA PRO A 340 -5.44 5.89 -21.43
C PRO A 340 -4.00 5.68 -20.91
N PRO A 341 -2.98 5.66 -21.80
CA PRO A 341 -1.59 5.47 -21.42
C PRO A 341 -1.09 6.55 -20.44
N GLY A 342 -0.28 6.15 -19.46
CA GLY A 342 0.35 7.08 -18.50
C GLY A 342 0.20 6.63 -17.05
N ILE A 343 0.65 7.50 -16.13
CA ILE A 343 0.42 7.33 -14.69
C ILE A 343 -1.05 7.60 -14.40
N ARG A 344 -1.72 6.65 -13.77
CA ARG A 344 -3.13 6.73 -13.36
C ARG A 344 -3.22 6.75 -11.84
N THR A 345 -4.16 7.53 -11.35
CA THR A 345 -4.44 7.70 -9.93
C THR A 345 -5.88 7.32 -9.63
N THR A 346 -6.27 7.35 -8.37
CA THR A 346 -7.68 7.17 -7.99
C THR A 346 -8.60 8.23 -8.62
N LEU A 347 -8.06 9.39 -9.02
CA LEU A 347 -8.82 10.45 -9.71
C LEU A 347 -9.11 10.14 -11.18
N ASP A 348 -8.35 9.24 -11.79
CA ASP A 348 -8.43 8.92 -13.23
C ASP A 348 -9.25 7.65 -13.50
N LEU A 349 -9.30 6.74 -12.54
CA LEU A 349 -9.96 5.45 -12.70
C LEU A 349 -11.44 5.53 -12.31
N PRO A 350 -12.32 4.73 -12.95
CA PRO A 350 -13.67 4.54 -12.47
C PRO A 350 -13.64 3.91 -11.08
N LEU A 351 -14.76 3.90 -10.37
CA LEU A 351 -14.88 3.23 -9.09
C LEU A 351 -14.46 1.75 -9.22
N VAL A 352 -13.32 1.40 -8.62
CA VAL A 352 -12.82 0.03 -8.56
C VAL A 352 -13.56 -0.73 -7.47
N THR A 353 -14.14 -1.87 -7.82
CA THR A 353 -14.87 -2.75 -6.91
C THR A 353 -14.38 -4.18 -7.01
N GLY A 354 -14.69 -5.01 -6.01
CA GLY A 354 -14.44 -6.46 -6.03
C GLY A 354 -15.41 -7.21 -6.96
N LYS A 355 -15.44 -6.87 -8.24
CA LYS A 355 -16.33 -7.46 -9.23
C LYS A 355 -16.08 -8.95 -9.38
N GLY A 356 -17.14 -9.77 -9.21
CA GLY A 356 -17.04 -11.23 -9.32
C GLY A 356 -16.52 -11.95 -8.07
N LEU A 357 -16.26 -11.24 -6.97
CA LEU A 357 -15.76 -11.82 -5.71
C LEU A 357 -16.88 -12.29 -4.76
N TYR A 358 -18.14 -12.04 -5.11
CA TYR A 358 -19.24 -12.53 -4.28
C TYR A 358 -19.28 -14.06 -4.29
N THR A 359 -19.15 -14.67 -3.11
CA THR A 359 -19.27 -16.11 -2.91
C THR A 359 -20.33 -16.38 -1.85
N PRO A 360 -21.40 -17.13 -2.17
CA PRO A 360 -22.39 -17.51 -1.17
C PRO A 360 -21.76 -18.27 0.00
N THR A 361 -22.22 -18.03 1.22
CA THR A 361 -21.68 -18.62 2.45
C THR A 361 -21.68 -20.15 2.44
N ALA A 362 -22.62 -20.78 1.73
CA ALA A 362 -22.72 -22.24 1.58
C ALA A 362 -21.57 -22.85 0.74
N LEU A 363 -20.84 -22.06 -0.02
CA LEU A 363 -19.71 -22.50 -0.87
C LEU A 363 -18.34 -22.16 -0.27
N VAL A 364 -18.30 -21.42 0.84
CA VAL A 364 -17.09 -21.20 1.62
C VAL A 364 -16.92 -22.40 2.56
N ALA A 365 -16.65 -23.58 1.99
CA ALA A 365 -16.25 -24.73 2.77
C ALA A 365 -14.89 -24.42 3.42
N THR A 366 -14.85 -24.64 4.70
CA THR A 366 -13.75 -24.52 5.67
C THR A 366 -12.40 -25.00 5.15
#